data_dc2485cb1501df59e9f5b9e4765f95d7
#
_entry.id   dc2485cb1501df59e9f5b9e4765f95d7
#
_cell.length_a   1.000
_cell.length_b   1.000
_cell.length_c   1.000
_cell.angle_alpha   90.00
_cell.angle_beta   90.00
_cell.angle_gamma   90.00
#
_symmetry.space_group_name_H-M   'P 1'
#
loop_
_entity.id
_entity.type
_entity.pdbx_description
1 polymer ?
#
loop_
_entity_poly.entity_id
_entity_poly.type
_entity_poly.pdbx_seq_one_letter_code
_entity_poly.pdbx_strand_id
1 'polypeptide(L)'
;MVHDRARVYKERGLDGLFIDNTDVYYRYHTPEVYQSLKSMLASLKRQGFKLIINGGDVFVSETLKDGSAKKLYDGVNQEDVFTTYDFNKKKYGRQAKKNTDYYERYLKQAKKAGLDVYIVEYRAGEELSKEIDAYCERHGYKWYNADEIKLN
;
A
#
# COMPACT_ATOMS: atom_id res chain seq x y z
N MET A 1 -2.06 -5.42 22.63
CA MET A 1 -2.94 -6.15 21.67
C MET A 1 -2.29 -6.37 20.30
N VAL A 2 -1.86 -5.35 19.53
CA VAL A 2 -1.14 -5.57 18.24
C VAL A 2 0.21 -6.25 18.46
N HIS A 3 0.97 -5.83 19.44
CA HIS A 3 2.30 -6.38 19.78
C HIS A 3 2.26 -7.83 20.24
N ASP A 4 1.23 -8.23 20.99
CA ASP A 4 1.10 -9.61 21.48
C ASP A 4 0.81 -10.57 20.32
N ARG A 5 -0.06 -10.16 19.39
CA ARG A 5 -0.33 -10.92 18.15
C ARG A 5 0.91 -11.01 17.27
N ALA A 6 1.65 -9.92 17.11
CA ALA A 6 2.87 -9.89 16.32
C ALA A 6 3.91 -10.91 16.87
N ARG A 7 4.09 -10.98 18.21
CA ARG A 7 4.96 -11.97 18.81
C ARG A 7 4.55 -13.40 18.46
N VAL A 8 3.27 -13.74 18.57
CA VAL A 8 2.74 -15.06 18.20
C VAL A 8 3.01 -15.38 16.72
N TYR A 9 2.87 -14.40 15.82
CA TYR A 9 3.18 -14.60 14.41
C TYR A 9 4.67 -14.85 14.18
N LYS A 10 5.54 -14.13 14.90
CA LYS A 10 6.99 -14.34 14.81
C LYS A 10 7.40 -15.74 15.29
N GLU A 11 6.84 -16.21 16.41
CA GLU A 11 7.03 -17.55 16.93
C GLU A 11 6.55 -18.64 15.95
N ARG A 12 5.56 -18.33 15.09
CA ARG A 12 5.10 -19.20 14.02
C ARG A 12 5.93 -19.13 12.74
N GLY A 13 7.01 -18.34 12.73
CA GLY A 13 7.93 -18.24 11.61
C GLY A 13 7.51 -17.27 10.51
N LEU A 14 6.57 -16.35 10.75
CA LEU A 14 6.22 -15.34 9.76
C LEU A 14 7.33 -14.28 9.66
N ASP A 15 7.77 -14.00 8.44
CA ASP A 15 8.84 -13.03 8.15
C ASP A 15 8.32 -11.60 8.00
N GLY A 16 7.05 -11.41 7.64
CA GLY A 16 6.48 -10.10 7.37
C GLY A 16 5.01 -9.98 7.71
N LEU A 17 4.55 -8.74 7.73
CA LEU A 17 3.16 -8.38 7.95
C LEU A 17 2.68 -7.43 6.86
N PHE A 18 1.47 -7.66 6.40
CA PHE A 18 0.73 -6.75 5.54
C PHE A 18 -0.20 -5.92 6.43
N ILE A 19 0.05 -4.62 6.48
CA ILE A 19 -0.62 -3.69 7.39
C ILE A 19 -1.71 -2.96 6.61
N ASP A 20 -2.93 -3.32 6.89
CA ASP A 20 -4.10 -2.72 6.29
C ASP A 20 -4.61 -1.51 7.11
N ASN A 21 -5.46 -0.69 6.49
CA ASN A 21 -6.17 0.44 7.11
C ASN A 21 -5.27 1.57 7.68
N THR A 22 -4.11 1.82 7.08
CA THR A 22 -3.32 3.03 7.41
C THR A 22 -4.00 4.33 6.96
N ASP A 23 -5.07 4.23 6.19
CA ASP A 23 -5.99 5.34 5.82
C ASP A 23 -6.65 6.03 7.01
N VAL A 24 -6.55 5.46 8.20
CA VAL A 24 -6.99 6.13 9.43
C VAL A 24 -6.37 7.51 9.56
N TYR A 25 -5.16 7.74 9.06
CA TYR A 25 -4.52 9.04 9.06
C TYR A 25 -5.15 10.01 8.05
N TYR A 26 -5.61 9.54 6.91
CA TYR A 26 -6.40 10.37 5.99
C TYR A 26 -7.70 10.84 6.65
N ARG A 27 -8.38 9.93 7.37
CA ARG A 27 -9.65 10.23 8.04
C ARG A 27 -9.51 11.12 9.28
N TYR A 28 -8.45 10.89 10.06
CA TYR A 28 -8.16 11.62 11.31
C TYR A 28 -6.77 12.22 11.21
N HIS A 29 -6.68 13.32 10.46
CA HIS A 29 -5.41 13.98 10.13
C HIS A 29 -4.87 14.79 11.31
N THR A 30 -4.46 14.10 12.39
CA THR A 30 -3.91 14.74 13.60
C THR A 30 -2.49 14.28 13.90
N PRO A 31 -1.68 15.12 14.60
CA PRO A 31 -0.34 14.73 15.01
C PRO A 31 -0.31 13.44 15.85
N GLU A 32 -1.33 13.23 16.70
CA GLU A 32 -1.42 12.07 17.60
C GLU A 32 -1.58 10.77 16.78
N VAL A 33 -2.45 10.77 15.78
CA VAL A 33 -2.65 9.61 14.88
C VAL A 33 -1.38 9.34 14.08
N TYR A 34 -0.73 10.39 13.57
CA TYR A 34 0.55 10.26 12.86
C TYR A 34 1.63 9.60 13.72
N GLN A 35 1.85 10.11 14.94
CA GLN A 35 2.86 9.58 15.85
C GLN A 35 2.51 8.17 16.34
N SER A 36 1.23 7.87 16.55
CA SER A 36 0.78 6.54 16.94
C SER A 36 1.06 5.50 15.87
N LEU A 37 0.77 5.80 14.60
CA LEU A 37 1.10 4.93 13.47
C LEU A 37 2.62 4.72 13.36
N LYS A 38 3.42 5.79 13.44
CA LYS A 38 4.88 5.70 13.42
C LYS A 38 5.41 4.81 14.55
N SER A 39 4.91 5.00 15.76
CA SER A 39 5.32 4.22 16.93
C SER A 39 4.98 2.75 16.81
N MET A 40 3.77 2.44 16.32
CA MET A 40 3.32 1.07 16.06
C MET A 40 4.23 0.39 15.02
N LEU A 41 4.42 1.02 13.87
CA LEU A 41 5.24 0.45 12.77
C LEU A 41 6.70 0.27 13.20
N ALA A 42 7.29 1.27 13.88
CA ALA A 42 8.64 1.17 14.41
C ALA A 42 8.78 0.03 15.41
N SER A 43 7.76 -0.23 16.22
CA SER A 43 7.77 -1.34 17.16
C SER A 43 7.71 -2.71 16.47
N LEU A 44 6.92 -2.84 15.42
CA LEU A 44 6.86 -4.06 14.59
C LEU A 44 8.18 -4.29 13.85
N LYS A 45 8.80 -3.24 13.32
CA LYS A 45 10.15 -3.31 12.71
C LYS A 45 11.21 -3.80 13.69
N ARG A 46 11.18 -3.32 14.94
CA ARG A 46 12.12 -3.81 15.99
C ARG A 46 11.96 -5.29 16.33
N GLN A 47 10.78 -5.86 16.08
CA GLN A 47 10.55 -7.31 16.21
C GLN A 47 11.05 -8.12 14.99
N GLY A 48 11.65 -7.45 14.00
CA GLY A 48 12.26 -8.10 12.83
C GLY A 48 11.27 -8.45 11.72
N PHE A 49 10.11 -7.82 11.67
CA PHE A 49 9.19 -8.02 10.56
C PHE A 49 9.55 -7.17 9.34
N LYS A 50 9.38 -7.75 8.16
CA LYS A 50 9.19 -7.00 6.91
C LYS A 50 7.77 -6.47 6.89
N LEU A 51 7.59 -5.16 6.68
CA LEU A 51 6.27 -4.52 6.70
C LEU A 51 5.92 -3.96 5.33
N ILE A 52 4.72 -4.31 4.86
CA ILE A 52 4.10 -3.70 3.67
C ILE A 52 2.83 -3.01 4.14
N ILE A 53 2.69 -1.73 3.80
CA ILE A 53 1.49 -0.94 4.09
C ILE A 53 0.52 -1.06 2.90
N ASN A 54 -0.75 -1.34 3.18
CA ASN A 54 -1.81 -1.27 2.18
C ASN A 54 -2.54 0.07 2.26
N GLY A 55 -2.64 0.78 1.14
CA GLY A 55 -3.21 2.13 1.10
C GLY A 55 -2.40 3.14 1.92
N GLY A 56 -3.08 4.14 2.50
CA GLY A 56 -2.47 5.12 3.39
C GLY A 56 -1.51 6.09 2.70
N ASP A 57 -1.77 6.42 1.46
CA ASP A 57 -0.96 7.29 0.61
C ASP A 57 -0.63 8.63 1.26
N VAL A 58 -1.57 9.19 2.06
CA VAL A 58 -1.35 10.44 2.81
C VAL A 58 -0.31 10.24 3.91
N PHE A 59 -0.42 9.16 4.71
CA PHE A 59 0.57 8.82 5.73
C PHE A 59 1.94 8.55 5.13
N VAL A 60 1.97 7.76 4.04
CA VAL A 60 3.22 7.44 3.35
C VAL A 60 3.86 8.71 2.78
N SER A 61 3.08 9.60 2.16
CA SER A 61 3.59 10.87 1.63
C SER A 61 4.24 11.74 2.71
N GLU A 62 3.65 11.83 3.91
CA GLU A 62 4.23 12.56 5.03
C GLU A 62 5.52 11.91 5.55
N THR A 63 5.55 10.56 5.67
CA THR A 63 6.77 9.86 6.11
C THR A 63 7.89 9.88 5.06
N LEU A 64 7.56 10.02 3.78
CA LEU A 64 8.53 10.28 2.72
C LEU A 64 9.14 11.68 2.85
N LYS A 65 8.30 12.70 3.13
CA LYS A 65 8.74 14.09 3.32
C LYS A 65 9.65 14.24 4.55
N ASP A 66 9.31 13.62 5.66
CA ASP A 66 10.12 13.70 6.89
C ASP A 66 11.30 12.71 6.93
N GLY A 67 11.45 11.89 5.88
CA GLY A 67 12.56 10.94 5.73
C GLY A 67 12.47 9.70 6.64
N SER A 68 11.33 9.44 7.27
CA SER A 68 11.19 8.31 8.19
C SER A 68 10.68 7.02 7.53
N ALA A 69 10.11 7.08 6.32
CA ALA A 69 9.44 5.98 5.65
C ALA A 69 10.21 4.65 5.72
N LYS A 70 11.46 4.62 5.24
CA LYS A 70 12.28 3.39 5.18
C LYS A 70 12.62 2.80 6.55
N LYS A 71 12.54 3.60 7.62
CA LYS A 71 12.72 3.12 9.00
C LYS A 71 11.48 2.47 9.59
N LEU A 72 10.31 2.73 8.98
CA LEU A 72 9.02 2.30 9.48
C LEU A 72 8.45 1.09 8.74
N TYR A 73 8.68 0.99 7.42
CA TYR A 73 8.18 -0.09 6.58
C TYR A 73 9.09 -0.32 5.37
N ASP A 74 8.91 -1.45 4.70
CA ASP A 74 9.77 -1.90 3.60
C ASP A 74 9.11 -1.70 2.23
N GLY A 75 7.79 -1.65 2.19
CA GLY A 75 7.05 -1.50 0.95
C GLY A 75 5.66 -0.91 1.14
N VAL A 76 5.08 -0.54 0.02
CA VAL A 76 3.71 -0.04 -0.08
C VAL A 76 2.95 -0.88 -1.10
N ASN A 77 1.69 -1.17 -0.80
CA ASN A 77 0.72 -1.68 -1.74
C ASN A 77 -0.31 -0.59 -2.01
N GLN A 78 -0.67 -0.40 -3.27
CA GLN A 78 -1.74 0.51 -3.66
C GLN A 78 -2.76 -0.22 -4.51
N GLU A 79 -4.01 -0.11 -4.14
CA GLU A 79 -5.14 -0.65 -4.89
C GLU A 79 -5.69 0.40 -5.85
N ASP A 80 -6.33 -0.07 -6.93
CA ASP A 80 -7.09 0.77 -7.87
C ASP A 80 -6.28 1.92 -8.50
N VAL A 81 -5.04 1.66 -8.90
CA VAL A 81 -4.19 2.65 -9.60
C VAL A 81 -4.72 2.88 -11.03
N PHE A 82 -5.05 1.80 -11.72
CA PHE A 82 -5.51 1.80 -13.13
C PHE A 82 -6.96 1.34 -13.28
N THR A 83 -7.48 0.59 -12.31
CA THR A 83 -8.87 0.15 -12.25
C THR A 83 -9.65 0.92 -11.20
N THR A 84 -10.95 0.78 -11.18
CA THR A 84 -11.83 1.32 -10.15
C THR A 84 -13.11 0.50 -10.03
N TYR A 85 -13.74 0.53 -8.87
CA TYR A 85 -15.04 -0.09 -8.65
C TYR A 85 -16.09 0.96 -8.28
N ASP A 86 -17.12 1.09 -9.13
CA ASP A 86 -18.29 1.93 -8.84
C ASP A 86 -19.28 1.16 -7.95
N PHE A 87 -19.29 1.48 -6.66
CA PHE A 87 -20.15 0.83 -5.67
C PHE A 87 -21.65 1.02 -5.95
N ASN A 88 -22.04 2.14 -6.57
CA ASN A 88 -23.44 2.41 -6.88
C ASN A 88 -23.93 1.55 -8.06
N LYS A 89 -23.11 1.43 -9.08
CA LYS A 89 -23.41 0.64 -10.28
C LYS A 89 -22.95 -0.81 -10.17
N LYS A 90 -22.22 -1.17 -9.11
CA LYS A 90 -21.59 -2.47 -8.91
C LYS A 90 -20.77 -2.92 -10.12
N LYS A 91 -19.96 -2.02 -10.66
CA LYS A 91 -19.23 -2.22 -11.92
C LYS A 91 -17.76 -1.85 -11.78
N TYR A 92 -16.90 -2.73 -12.30
CA TYR A 92 -15.49 -2.44 -12.49
C TYR A 92 -15.27 -1.59 -13.74
N GLY A 93 -14.25 -0.77 -13.74
CA GLY A 93 -13.91 0.08 -14.86
C GLY A 93 -12.47 0.61 -14.80
N ARG A 94 -12.10 1.42 -15.78
CA ARG A 94 -10.82 2.11 -15.80
C ARG A 94 -10.84 3.29 -14.84
N GLN A 95 -9.75 3.49 -14.10
CA GLN A 95 -9.58 4.60 -13.18
C GLN A 95 -9.57 5.95 -13.94
N ALA A 96 -10.07 6.99 -13.30
CA ALA A 96 -9.99 8.34 -13.85
C ALA A 96 -8.51 8.78 -13.94
N LYS A 97 -8.11 9.33 -15.08
CA LYS A 97 -6.73 9.71 -15.36
C LYS A 97 -6.08 10.54 -14.25
N LYS A 98 -6.79 11.49 -13.66
CA LYS A 98 -6.28 12.33 -12.57
C LYS A 98 -5.85 11.53 -11.34
N ASN A 99 -6.58 10.45 -11.02
CA ASN A 99 -6.27 9.58 -9.89
C ASN A 99 -5.09 8.67 -10.23
N THR A 100 -5.08 8.07 -11.43
CA THR A 100 -3.92 7.32 -11.92
C THR A 100 -2.65 8.18 -11.87
N ASP A 101 -2.70 9.42 -12.41
CA ASP A 101 -1.56 10.35 -12.39
C ASP A 101 -1.11 10.70 -10.95
N TYR A 102 -2.03 10.76 -10.01
CA TYR A 102 -1.73 10.98 -8.59
C TYR A 102 -1.00 9.79 -7.99
N TYR A 103 -1.53 8.58 -8.15
CA TYR A 103 -0.93 7.36 -7.64
C TYR A 103 0.42 7.06 -8.28
N GLU A 104 0.56 7.29 -9.59
CA GLU A 104 1.85 7.13 -10.26
C GLU A 104 2.95 8.02 -9.67
N ARG A 105 2.64 9.31 -9.38
CA ARG A 105 3.61 10.22 -8.77
C ARG A 105 3.99 9.77 -7.37
N TYR A 106 3.01 9.37 -6.57
CA TYR A 106 3.20 8.87 -5.22
C TYR A 106 4.07 7.61 -5.20
N LEU A 107 3.74 6.61 -6.03
CA LEU A 107 4.47 5.34 -6.10
C LEU A 107 5.91 5.52 -6.61
N LYS A 108 6.13 6.44 -7.56
CA LYS A 108 7.49 6.82 -8.00
C LYS A 108 8.33 7.41 -6.86
N GLN A 109 7.73 8.22 -6.00
CA GLN A 109 8.41 8.76 -4.81
C GLN A 109 8.74 7.66 -3.79
N ALA A 110 7.79 6.75 -3.55
CA ALA A 110 8.00 5.59 -2.68
C ALA A 110 9.16 4.71 -3.19
N LYS A 111 9.18 4.40 -4.48
CA LYS A 111 10.26 3.62 -5.11
C LYS A 111 11.61 4.33 -5.02
N LYS A 112 11.64 5.64 -5.28
CA LYS A 112 12.87 6.45 -5.17
C LYS A 112 13.43 6.46 -3.74
N ALA A 113 12.58 6.37 -2.73
CA ALA A 113 12.97 6.25 -1.34
C ALA A 113 13.46 4.82 -0.96
N GLY A 114 13.50 3.90 -1.90
CA GLY A 114 13.97 2.52 -1.70
C GLY A 114 12.91 1.56 -1.14
N LEU A 115 11.63 1.92 -1.23
CA LEU A 115 10.53 1.03 -0.86
C LEU A 115 10.20 0.06 -2.00
N ASP A 116 9.79 -1.15 -1.64
CA ASP A 116 9.14 -2.06 -2.57
C ASP A 116 7.75 -1.51 -2.91
N VAL A 117 7.36 -1.62 -4.18
CA VAL A 117 6.04 -1.16 -4.64
C VAL A 117 5.25 -2.33 -5.20
N TYR A 118 4.05 -2.47 -4.69
CA TYR A 118 3.05 -3.45 -5.09
C TYR A 118 1.79 -2.73 -5.55
N ILE A 119 1.10 -3.29 -6.52
CA ILE A 119 -0.17 -2.77 -7.04
C ILE A 119 -1.17 -3.92 -7.07
N VAL A 120 -2.37 -3.68 -6.57
CA VAL A 120 -3.50 -4.60 -6.75
C VAL A 120 -4.56 -3.92 -7.59
N GLU A 121 -4.92 -4.58 -8.66
CA GLU A 121 -5.97 -4.13 -9.57
C GLU A 121 -7.12 -5.14 -9.55
N TYR A 122 -8.30 -4.71 -9.91
CA TYR A 122 -9.48 -5.55 -9.88
C TYR A 122 -10.12 -5.65 -11.26
N ARG A 123 -10.16 -6.89 -11.79
CA ARG A 123 -10.77 -7.21 -13.10
C ARG A 123 -10.24 -6.34 -14.24
N ALA A 124 -8.96 -6.06 -14.27
CA ALA A 124 -8.33 -5.44 -15.41
C ALA A 124 -8.49 -6.38 -16.63
N GLY A 125 -9.11 -5.88 -17.70
CA GLY A 125 -9.26 -6.62 -18.96
C GLY A 125 -7.89 -6.79 -19.64
N GLU A 126 -7.84 -7.66 -20.65
CA GLU A 126 -6.57 -8.09 -21.30
C GLU A 126 -5.72 -6.91 -21.79
N GLU A 127 -6.34 -5.92 -22.46
CA GLU A 127 -5.61 -4.74 -22.97
C GLU A 127 -5.01 -3.91 -21.82
N LEU A 128 -5.82 -3.60 -20.79
CA LEU A 128 -5.36 -2.86 -19.63
C LEU A 128 -4.30 -3.63 -18.84
N SER A 129 -4.42 -4.95 -18.74
CA SER A 129 -3.42 -5.80 -18.09
C SER A 129 -2.06 -5.70 -18.77
N LYS A 130 -2.02 -5.69 -20.11
CA LYS A 130 -0.77 -5.50 -20.88
C LYS A 130 -0.16 -4.10 -20.63
N GLU A 131 -1.00 -3.05 -20.51
CA GLU A 131 -0.52 -1.71 -20.15
C GLU A 131 0.11 -1.69 -18.75
N ILE A 132 -0.54 -2.35 -17.78
CA ILE A 132 -0.09 -2.43 -16.39
C ILE A 132 1.20 -3.25 -16.29
N ASP A 133 1.28 -4.38 -16.99
CA ASP A 133 2.50 -5.19 -17.06
C ASP A 133 3.70 -4.36 -17.52
N ALA A 134 3.56 -3.68 -18.66
CA ALA A 134 4.63 -2.86 -19.23
C ALA A 134 5.00 -1.68 -18.30
N TYR A 135 4.02 -1.10 -17.60
CA TYR A 135 4.26 -0.05 -16.63
C TYR A 135 5.03 -0.58 -15.41
N CYS A 136 4.57 -1.68 -14.83
CA CYS A 136 5.17 -2.28 -13.64
C CYS A 136 6.59 -2.79 -13.91
N GLU A 137 6.82 -3.43 -15.05
CA GLU A 137 8.14 -3.87 -15.48
C GLU A 137 9.12 -2.69 -15.59
N ARG A 138 8.71 -1.61 -16.27
CA ARG A 138 9.55 -0.39 -16.46
C ARG A 138 9.96 0.25 -15.14
N HIS A 139 9.08 0.18 -14.12
CA HIS A 139 9.32 0.82 -12.82
C HIS A 139 9.85 -0.14 -11.75
N GLY A 140 9.95 -1.43 -12.05
CA GLY A 140 10.36 -2.46 -11.10
C GLY A 140 9.33 -2.64 -9.96
N TYR A 141 8.04 -2.57 -10.31
CA TYR A 141 6.91 -2.83 -9.42
C TYR A 141 6.44 -4.27 -9.58
N LYS A 142 5.70 -4.76 -8.61
CA LYS A 142 4.94 -6.00 -8.71
C LYS A 142 3.47 -5.69 -8.69
N TRP A 143 2.67 -6.44 -9.44
CA TRP A 143 1.24 -6.24 -9.44
C TRP A 143 0.47 -7.56 -9.50
N TYR A 144 -0.79 -7.49 -9.12
CA TYR A 144 -1.73 -8.61 -9.14
C TYR A 144 -3.11 -8.13 -9.63
N ASN A 145 -3.72 -8.91 -10.54
CA ASN A 145 -5.08 -8.67 -11.01
C ASN A 145 -6.03 -9.58 -10.26
N ALA A 146 -6.77 -9.04 -9.31
CA ALA A 146 -7.73 -9.79 -8.50
C ALA A 146 -9.08 -9.91 -9.22
N ASP A 147 -9.76 -11.04 -8.99
CA ASP A 147 -11.06 -11.31 -9.60
C ASP A 147 -12.20 -10.49 -8.97
N GLU A 148 -12.09 -10.16 -7.69
CA GLU A 148 -13.09 -9.39 -6.94
C GLU A 148 -12.46 -8.56 -5.82
N ILE A 149 -13.18 -7.48 -5.47
CA ILE A 149 -12.81 -6.60 -4.35
C ILE A 149 -13.13 -7.24 -2.98
N LYS A 150 -13.94 -8.28 -2.94
CA LYS A 150 -14.28 -9.00 -1.70
C LYS A 150 -13.21 -10.02 -1.39
N LEU A 151 -12.65 -9.91 -0.20
CA LEU A 151 -11.87 -11.00 0.40
C LEU A 151 -12.86 -12.08 0.87
N ASN A 152 -12.80 -13.28 0.27
CA ASN A 152 -13.53 -14.46 0.69
C ASN A 152 -12.82 -15.14 1.86
#